data_ddb111d19d9daf048d21ed326ad87655
#
_entry.id   ddb111d19d9daf048d21ed326ad87655
#
_cell.length_a   1.000
_cell.length_b   1.000
_cell.length_c   1.000
_cell.angle_alpha   90.00
_cell.angle_beta   90.00
_cell.angle_gamma   90.00
#
_symmetry.space_group_name_H-M   'P 1'
#
loop_
_entity.id
_entity.type
_entity.pdbx_description
1 polymer ?
#
loop_
_entity_poly.entity_id
_entity_poly.type
_entity_poly.pdbx_seq_one_letter_code
_entity_poly.pdbx_strand_id
1 'polypeptide(L)'
;MTTKFNAYSYFETPIWRQEFPEYVANTNKVCNKYIVEAKTRDKDILLKRNKMYNKNIKDFGHVFHSGDIYNDMDIFSLVRLAGQASLDFLDWTGVNTNLINLNFTEFWVQEFGSRAGQHDQHIHWNNH
;
A
#
# COMPACT_ATOMS: atom_id res chain seq x y z
N MET A 1 -7.33 14.05 19.31
CA MET A 1 -8.40 13.15 18.83
C MET A 1 -8.02 11.75 19.22
N THR A 2 -8.76 11.12 20.11
CA THR A 2 -8.56 9.70 20.41
C THR A 2 -9.25 8.89 19.33
N THR A 3 -8.47 8.25 18.50
CA THR A 3 -8.97 7.31 17.48
C THR A 3 -9.54 6.09 18.20
N LYS A 4 -10.82 5.79 18.00
CA LYS A 4 -11.43 4.57 18.56
C LYS A 4 -11.13 3.42 17.61
N PHE A 5 -10.30 2.50 18.04
CA PHE A 5 -10.03 1.26 17.31
C PHE A 5 -10.85 0.11 17.90
N ASN A 6 -11.29 -0.79 17.03
CA ASN A 6 -11.82 -2.08 17.44
C ASN A 6 -10.68 -3.10 17.38
N ALA A 7 -10.30 -3.67 18.51
CA ALA A 7 -9.25 -4.70 18.57
C ALA A 7 -9.90 -6.09 18.59
N TYR A 8 -9.36 -6.97 17.75
CA TYR A 8 -9.74 -8.37 17.70
C TYR A 8 -8.48 -9.22 17.90
N SER A 9 -8.57 -10.25 18.72
CA SER A 9 -7.46 -11.18 18.93
C SER A 9 -7.82 -12.55 18.34
N TYR A 10 -7.00 -13.00 17.37
CA TYR A 10 -7.13 -14.33 16.77
C TYR A 10 -5.79 -15.05 16.88
N PHE A 11 -5.79 -16.23 17.48
CA PHE A 11 -4.58 -17.04 17.67
C PHE A 11 -3.41 -16.25 18.29
N GLU A 12 -3.72 -15.49 19.33
CA GLU A 12 -2.77 -14.59 20.03
C GLU A 12 -2.21 -13.44 19.18
N THR A 13 -2.67 -13.30 17.93
CA THR A 13 -2.30 -12.18 17.05
C THR A 13 -3.41 -11.13 17.07
N PRO A 14 -3.18 -9.95 17.65
CA PRO A 14 -4.16 -8.88 17.64
C PRO A 14 -4.29 -8.27 16.24
N ILE A 15 -5.53 -7.96 15.86
CA ILE A 15 -5.84 -7.26 14.60
C ILE A 15 -6.67 -6.02 14.94
N TRP A 16 -6.17 -4.86 14.56
CA TRP A 16 -6.92 -3.62 14.66
C TRP A 16 -7.60 -3.32 13.32
N ARG A 17 -8.86 -2.92 13.40
CA ARG A 17 -9.63 -2.52 12.23
C ARG A 17 -10.39 -1.24 12.51
N GLN A 18 -10.25 -0.28 11.60
CA GLN A 18 -10.99 0.97 11.61
C GLN A 18 -11.38 1.35 10.18
N GLU A 19 -12.53 1.97 10.00
CA GLU A 19 -13.01 2.48 8.71
C GLU A 19 -12.90 4.01 8.70
N PHE A 20 -12.41 4.55 7.58
CA PHE A 20 -12.19 5.98 7.38
C PHE A 20 -12.75 6.41 6.03
N PRO A 21 -14.09 6.44 5.85
CA PRO A 21 -14.72 6.75 4.57
C PRO A 21 -14.38 8.15 4.05
N GLU A 22 -14.05 9.08 4.92
CA GLU A 22 -13.67 10.46 4.58
C GLU A 22 -12.39 10.56 3.76
N TYR A 23 -11.51 9.57 3.83
CA TYR A 23 -10.25 9.54 3.08
C TYR A 23 -10.38 8.89 1.69
N VAL A 24 -11.47 8.16 1.42
CA VAL A 24 -11.61 7.31 0.23
C VAL A 24 -11.49 8.10 -1.07
N ALA A 25 -12.16 9.25 -1.16
CA ALA A 25 -12.17 10.05 -2.39
C ALA A 25 -10.75 10.54 -2.77
N ASN A 26 -10.02 11.13 -1.81
CA ASN A 26 -8.67 11.62 -2.05
C ASN A 26 -7.68 10.49 -2.29
N THR A 27 -7.80 9.40 -1.53
CA THR A 27 -6.95 8.22 -1.71
C THR A 27 -7.11 7.64 -3.12
N ASN A 28 -8.35 7.45 -3.59
CA ASN A 28 -8.60 6.94 -4.94
C ASN A 28 -8.04 7.88 -6.02
N LYS A 29 -8.18 9.19 -5.86
CA LYS A 29 -7.62 10.17 -6.78
C LYS A 29 -6.09 10.02 -6.89
N VAL A 30 -5.40 9.92 -5.76
CA VAL A 30 -3.94 9.77 -5.73
C VAL A 30 -3.53 8.40 -6.28
N CYS A 31 -4.16 7.31 -5.84
CA CYS A 31 -3.89 5.97 -6.36
C CYS A 31 -4.04 5.92 -7.88
N ASN A 32 -5.12 6.46 -8.43
CA ASN A 32 -5.35 6.50 -9.88
C ASN A 32 -4.26 7.28 -10.62
N LYS A 33 -3.83 8.44 -10.10
CA LYS A 33 -2.73 9.24 -10.66
C LYS A 33 -1.46 8.38 -10.81
N TYR A 34 -1.02 7.77 -9.73
CA TYR A 34 0.23 7.00 -9.71
C TYR A 34 0.13 5.68 -10.49
N ILE A 35 -1.04 5.06 -10.55
CA ILE A 35 -1.27 3.88 -11.42
C ILE A 35 -1.22 4.26 -12.91
N VAL A 36 -1.74 5.41 -13.30
CA VAL A 36 -1.62 5.90 -14.70
C VAL A 36 -0.15 6.12 -15.06
N GLU A 37 0.64 6.68 -14.15
CA GLU A 37 2.09 6.84 -14.33
C GLU A 37 2.79 5.47 -14.47
N ALA A 38 2.46 4.50 -13.61
CA ALA A 38 3.01 3.14 -13.67
C ALA A 38 2.64 2.45 -15.01
N LYS A 39 1.39 2.56 -15.44
CA LYS A 39 0.93 2.02 -16.74
C LYS A 39 1.68 2.64 -17.93
N THR A 40 1.94 3.93 -17.85
CA THR A 40 2.70 4.65 -18.88
C THR A 40 4.14 4.17 -18.93
N ARG A 41 4.79 4.05 -17.77
CA ARG A 41 6.16 3.54 -17.65
C ARG A 41 6.30 2.10 -18.18
N ASP A 42 5.33 1.24 -17.86
CA ASP A 42 5.40 -0.19 -18.15
C ASP A 42 4.92 -0.54 -19.57
N LYS A 43 4.44 0.44 -20.33
CA LYS A 43 3.90 0.25 -21.70
C LYS A 43 4.88 -0.48 -22.61
N ASP A 44 6.13 -0.06 -22.63
CA ASP A 44 7.15 -0.65 -23.51
C ASP A 44 7.51 -2.08 -23.09
N ILE A 45 7.48 -2.38 -21.79
CA ILE A 45 7.69 -3.72 -21.25
C ILE A 45 6.59 -4.65 -21.76
N LEU A 46 5.32 -4.22 -21.70
CA LEU A 46 4.19 -4.99 -22.17
C LEU A 46 4.23 -5.20 -23.68
N LEU A 47 4.63 -4.18 -24.45
CA LEU A 47 4.80 -4.31 -25.91
C LEU A 47 5.91 -5.30 -26.28
N LYS A 48 7.06 -5.26 -25.62
CA LYS A 48 8.16 -6.21 -25.83
C LYS A 48 7.72 -7.64 -25.50
N ARG A 49 7.00 -7.82 -24.37
CA ARG A 49 6.46 -9.11 -23.95
C ARG A 49 5.48 -9.68 -24.97
N ASN A 50 4.54 -8.86 -25.45
CA ASN A 50 3.57 -9.28 -26.47
C ASN A 50 4.25 -9.72 -27.77
N LYS A 51 5.30 -9.00 -28.18
CA LYS A 51 6.11 -9.36 -29.35
C LYS A 51 6.86 -10.68 -29.15
N MET A 52 7.43 -10.89 -27.97
CA MET A 52 8.15 -12.11 -27.62
C MET A 52 7.24 -13.34 -27.69
N TYR A 53 6.03 -13.25 -27.19
CA TYR A 53 5.05 -14.33 -27.24
C TYR A 53 4.31 -14.44 -28.59
N ASN A 54 4.61 -13.57 -29.53
CA ASN A 54 3.88 -13.45 -30.80
C ASN A 54 2.35 -13.44 -30.63
N LYS A 55 1.88 -12.82 -29.55
CA LYS A 55 0.47 -12.78 -29.16
C LYS A 55 0.18 -11.51 -28.35
N ASN A 56 -0.93 -10.86 -28.67
CA ASN A 56 -1.40 -9.73 -27.86
C ASN A 56 -2.12 -10.23 -26.61
N ILE A 57 -1.37 -10.41 -25.52
CA ILE A 57 -1.91 -10.81 -24.23
C ILE A 57 -2.23 -9.61 -23.33
N LYS A 58 -2.09 -8.38 -23.87
CA LYS A 58 -2.32 -7.13 -23.14
C LYS A 58 -1.53 -7.09 -21.82
N ASP A 59 -2.21 -6.83 -20.71
CA ASP A 59 -1.68 -6.76 -19.35
C ASP A 59 -1.84 -8.06 -18.54
N PHE A 60 -2.12 -9.18 -19.22
CA PHE A 60 -2.32 -10.47 -18.56
C PHE A 60 -1.15 -10.82 -17.64
N GLY A 61 -1.43 -11.11 -16.37
CA GLY A 61 -0.44 -11.47 -15.36
C GLY A 61 0.50 -10.33 -14.93
N HIS A 62 0.30 -9.09 -15.41
CA HIS A 62 1.10 -7.94 -15.02
C HIS A 62 0.57 -7.29 -13.73
N VAL A 63 1.46 -6.77 -12.93
CA VAL A 63 1.13 -5.94 -11.77
C VAL A 63 1.76 -4.57 -11.98
N PHE A 64 0.92 -3.56 -12.05
CA PHE A 64 1.37 -2.17 -12.10
C PHE A 64 1.69 -1.72 -10.68
N HIS A 65 2.92 -1.33 -10.45
CA HIS A 65 3.41 -0.90 -9.15
C HIS A 65 3.79 0.57 -9.21
N SER A 66 3.22 1.38 -8.34
CA SER A 66 3.60 2.79 -8.25
C SER A 66 4.99 2.96 -7.65
N GLY A 67 5.55 4.16 -7.74
CA GLY A 67 6.56 4.62 -6.78
C GLY A 67 5.93 4.96 -5.44
N ASP A 68 6.74 5.47 -4.52
CA ASP A 68 6.26 5.94 -3.21
C ASP A 68 5.33 7.14 -3.35
N ILE A 69 4.22 7.07 -2.64
CA ILE A 69 3.18 8.11 -2.65
C ILE A 69 3.02 8.85 -1.32
N TYR A 70 3.78 8.49 -0.30
CA TYR A 70 3.61 9.06 1.06
C TYR A 70 3.87 10.58 1.14
N ASN A 71 4.58 11.14 0.18
CA ASN A 71 4.82 12.60 0.08
C ASN A 71 3.75 13.35 -0.70
N ASP A 72 2.74 12.67 -1.25
CA ASP A 72 1.65 13.35 -1.96
C ASP A 72 0.74 14.06 -0.94
N MET A 73 0.59 15.37 -1.12
CA MET A 73 -0.14 16.22 -0.17
C MET A 73 -1.63 15.86 -0.07
N ASP A 74 -2.21 15.29 -1.13
CA ASP A 74 -3.63 14.91 -1.14
C ASP A 74 -3.94 13.73 -0.22
N ILE A 75 -2.93 12.90 0.16
CA ILE A 75 -3.09 11.80 1.13
C ILE A 75 -2.29 11.98 2.41
N PHE A 76 -1.65 13.13 2.60
CA PHE A 76 -0.80 13.38 3.77
C PHE A 76 -1.53 13.12 5.10
N SER A 77 -2.81 13.48 5.19
CA SER A 77 -3.62 13.22 6.37
C SER A 77 -3.81 11.73 6.64
N LEU A 78 -3.99 10.90 5.59
CA LEU A 78 -4.08 9.45 5.71
C LEU A 78 -2.74 8.85 6.15
N VAL A 79 -1.63 9.32 5.58
CA VAL A 79 -0.27 8.87 5.96
C VAL A 79 -0.01 9.16 7.44
N ARG A 80 -0.34 10.37 7.90
CA ARG A 80 -0.23 10.73 9.33
C ARG A 80 -1.11 9.86 10.22
N LEU A 81 -2.35 9.60 9.79
CA LEU A 81 -3.27 8.72 10.52
C LEU A 81 -2.69 7.31 10.64
N ALA A 82 -2.16 6.75 9.54
CA ALA A 82 -1.53 5.43 9.55
C ALA A 82 -0.33 5.37 10.51
N GLY A 83 0.51 6.42 10.51
CA GLY A 83 1.63 6.54 11.46
C GLY A 83 1.17 6.57 12.91
N GLN A 84 0.17 7.40 13.22
CA GLN A 84 -0.37 7.48 14.58
C GLN A 84 -1.01 6.16 15.01
N ALA A 85 -1.80 5.53 14.13
CA ALA A 85 -2.42 4.24 14.42
C ALA A 85 -1.37 3.14 14.69
N SER A 86 -0.25 3.17 13.97
CA SER A 86 0.85 2.23 14.20
C SER A 86 1.51 2.44 15.57
N LEU A 87 1.72 3.70 15.98
CA LEU A 87 2.25 4.01 17.32
C LEU A 87 1.26 3.59 18.41
N ASP A 88 -0.02 3.90 18.26
CA ASP A 88 -1.07 3.53 19.22
C ASP A 88 -1.16 1.99 19.36
N PHE A 89 -1.03 1.25 18.24
CA PHE A 89 -1.00 -0.20 18.26
C PHE A 89 0.22 -0.75 18.99
N LEU A 90 1.41 -0.20 18.73
CA LEU A 90 2.64 -0.59 19.40
C LEU A 90 2.56 -0.32 20.91
N ASP A 91 2.07 0.85 21.31
CA ASP A 91 1.87 1.20 22.72
C ASP A 91 0.90 0.22 23.40
N TRP A 92 -0.20 -0.09 22.73
CA TRP A 92 -1.16 -1.08 23.22
C TRP A 92 -0.56 -2.49 23.40
N THR A 93 0.42 -2.86 22.54
CA THR A 93 1.16 -4.14 22.69
C THR A 93 2.25 -4.10 23.76
N GLY A 94 2.43 -2.97 24.43
CA GLY A 94 3.40 -2.79 25.53
C GLY A 94 4.77 -2.26 25.09
N VAL A 95 4.91 -1.83 23.84
CA VAL A 95 6.13 -1.17 23.36
C VAL A 95 6.17 0.27 23.88
N ASN A 96 7.28 0.70 24.47
CA ASN A 96 7.45 2.09 24.86
C ASN A 96 7.72 2.97 23.63
N THR A 97 6.64 3.54 23.09
CA THR A 97 6.68 4.35 21.87
C THR A 97 7.45 5.67 22.01
N ASN A 98 7.73 6.11 23.23
CA ASN A 98 8.58 7.29 23.46
C ASN A 98 10.08 7.05 23.14
N LEU A 99 10.47 5.80 23.00
CA LEU A 99 11.87 5.40 22.73
C LEU A 99 12.10 5.03 21.25
N ILE A 100 11.08 5.12 20.41
CA ILE A 100 11.18 4.72 19.00
C ILE A 100 10.79 5.85 18.07
N ASN A 101 11.41 5.87 16.89
CA ASN A 101 10.97 6.67 15.76
C ASN A 101 10.31 5.74 14.73
N LEU A 102 9.10 6.05 14.34
CA LEU A 102 8.40 5.35 13.28
C LEU A 102 8.51 6.16 11.98
N ASN A 103 9.11 5.57 10.96
CA ASN A 103 9.22 6.17 9.64
C ASN A 103 8.62 5.26 8.59
N PHE A 104 7.89 5.83 7.64
CA PHE A 104 7.50 5.10 6.45
C PHE A 104 8.73 4.95 5.55
N THR A 105 9.06 3.72 5.21
CA THR A 105 10.09 3.40 4.21
C THR A 105 9.48 3.32 2.83
N GLU A 106 8.24 2.83 2.75
CA GLU A 106 7.51 2.62 1.50
C GLU A 106 6.02 2.84 1.74
N PHE A 107 5.35 3.50 0.80
CA PHE A 107 3.89 3.63 0.76
C PHE A 107 3.48 3.74 -0.70
N TRP A 108 2.95 2.67 -1.25
CA TRP A 108 2.71 2.53 -2.67
C TRP A 108 1.35 1.88 -2.94
N VAL A 109 0.94 1.92 -4.21
CA VAL A 109 -0.28 1.30 -4.70
C VAL A 109 0.04 0.31 -5.82
N GLN A 110 -0.67 -0.80 -5.84
CA GLN A 110 -0.62 -1.79 -6.91
C GLN A 110 -1.98 -1.91 -7.58
N GLU A 111 -1.96 -2.10 -8.91
CA GLU A 111 -3.11 -2.55 -9.68
C GLU A 111 -2.74 -3.83 -10.41
N PHE A 112 -3.52 -4.86 -10.18
CA PHE A 112 -3.37 -6.11 -10.88
C PHE A 112 -3.99 -6.00 -12.27
N GLY A 113 -3.28 -6.49 -13.29
CA GLY A 113 -3.79 -6.55 -14.65
C GLY A 113 -5.09 -7.35 -14.74
N SER A 114 -5.77 -7.21 -15.87
CA SER A 114 -7.16 -7.68 -16.08
C SER A 114 -7.37 -9.17 -15.82
N ARG A 115 -6.32 -9.98 -15.82
CA ARG A 115 -6.37 -11.42 -15.55
C ARG A 115 -5.05 -11.90 -14.93
N ALA A 116 -5.15 -12.75 -13.91
CA ALA A 116 -4.04 -13.48 -13.31
C ALA A 116 -2.88 -12.61 -12.79
N GLY A 117 -3.13 -11.39 -12.40
CA GLY A 117 -2.14 -10.61 -11.63
C GLY A 117 -1.88 -11.33 -10.31
N GLN A 118 -0.62 -11.54 -9.98
CA GLN A 118 -0.19 -12.25 -8.79
C GLN A 118 0.86 -11.43 -8.06
N HIS A 119 0.76 -11.43 -6.74
CA HIS A 119 1.80 -10.96 -5.84
C HIS A 119 2.34 -12.18 -5.10
N ASP A 120 3.62 -12.45 -5.26
CA ASP A 120 4.25 -13.61 -4.62
C ASP A 120 4.26 -13.44 -3.09
N GLN A 121 4.15 -14.58 -2.40
CA GLN A 121 4.31 -14.59 -0.96
C GLN A 121 5.72 -14.12 -0.60
N HIS A 122 5.81 -13.14 0.29
CA HIS A 122 7.08 -12.54 0.70
C HIS A 122 7.06 -12.18 2.19
N ILE A 123 8.23 -11.90 2.71
CA ILE A 123 8.43 -11.51 4.11
C ILE A 123 8.99 -10.09 4.12
N HIS A 124 8.42 -9.25 4.97
CA HIS A 124 9.02 -7.96 5.29
C HIS A 124 10.05 -8.16 6.40
N TRP A 125 11.31 -7.99 6.07
CA TRP A 125 12.38 -7.99 7.07
C TRP A 125 12.45 -6.60 7.70
N ASN A 126 12.31 -6.55 9.02
CA ASN A 126 12.65 -5.33 9.74
C ASN A 126 14.18 -5.23 9.75
N ASN A 127 14.73 -4.41 8.88
CA ASN A 127 16.13 -4.03 8.99
C ASN A 127 16.23 -3.07 10.17
N HIS A 128 16.96 -3.50 11.19
CA HIS A 128 17.27 -2.71 12.38
C HIS A 128 18.26 -1.62 12.04
#